data_0ca4daf7e160b13cc38aa7e9a75d0372
#
_entry.id   0ca4daf7e160b13cc38aa7e9a75d0372
#
_cell.length_a   1.000
_cell.length_b   1.000
_cell.length_c   1.000
_cell.angle_alpha   90.00
_cell.angle_beta   90.00
_cell.angle_gamma   90.00
#
_symmetry.space_group_name_H-M   'P 1'
#
loop_
_entity.id
_entity.type
_entity.pdbx_description
1 polymer ?
#
loop_
_entity_poly.entity_id
_entity_poly.type
_entity_poly.pdbx_seq_one_letter_code
_entity_poly.pdbx_strand_id
1 'polypeptide(L)'
;MALLVATEQALARNAAARRRAESGQRRFDTREWVVERRERTRHLIELGGLVQKSGLVELAGDDRVTLYGAMLDLAGRAGDGDDGANALALWKRRGKRAFDAEAEAADTGASADAPAKED
;
A
#
# COMPACT_ATOMS: atom_id res chain seq x y z
N MET A 1 -50.62 -37.12 -1.02
CA MET A 1 -50.22 -36.22 0.08
C MET A 1 -48.79 -36.43 0.56
N ALA A 2 -48.35 -37.68 0.75
CA ALA A 2 -46.97 -37.94 1.23
C ALA A 2 -45.88 -37.46 0.27
N LEU A 3 -46.08 -37.57 -1.04
CA LEU A 3 -45.13 -37.11 -2.07
C LEU A 3 -44.99 -35.59 -2.11
N LEU A 4 -46.08 -34.85 -1.87
CA LEU A 4 -46.06 -33.40 -1.82
C LEU A 4 -45.26 -32.87 -0.62
N VAL A 5 -45.43 -33.46 0.55
CA VAL A 5 -44.70 -33.12 1.76
C VAL A 5 -43.20 -33.39 1.60
N ALA A 6 -42.82 -34.52 1.00
CA ALA A 6 -41.44 -34.89 0.74
C ALA A 6 -40.77 -33.89 -0.22
N THR A 7 -41.48 -33.42 -1.26
CA THR A 7 -41.00 -32.44 -2.21
C THR A 7 -40.79 -31.08 -1.56
N GLU A 8 -41.71 -30.63 -0.73
CA GLU A 8 -41.60 -29.37 0.03
C GLU A 8 -40.41 -29.40 0.98
N GLN A 9 -40.16 -30.49 1.68
CA GLN A 9 -39.01 -30.67 2.56
C GLN A 9 -37.69 -30.67 1.79
N ALA A 10 -37.66 -31.29 0.61
CA ALA A 10 -36.49 -31.30 -0.26
C ALA A 10 -36.15 -29.86 -0.75
N LEU A 11 -37.18 -29.12 -1.17
CA LEU A 11 -37.02 -27.73 -1.58
C LEU A 11 -36.50 -26.82 -0.42
N ALA A 12 -37.05 -27.04 0.78
CA ALA A 12 -36.62 -26.29 1.96
C ALA A 12 -35.15 -26.59 2.31
N ARG A 13 -34.71 -27.84 2.19
CA ARG A 13 -33.31 -28.24 2.44
C ARG A 13 -32.37 -27.63 1.40
N ASN A 14 -32.75 -27.63 0.13
CA ASN A 14 -31.96 -27.02 -0.94
C ASN A 14 -31.84 -25.51 -0.76
N ALA A 15 -32.89 -24.82 -0.37
CA ALA A 15 -32.87 -23.40 -0.10
C ALA A 15 -31.95 -23.06 1.09
N ALA A 16 -31.97 -23.87 2.15
CA ALA A 16 -31.09 -23.68 3.30
C ALA A 16 -29.63 -23.93 2.94
N ALA A 17 -29.32 -24.96 2.14
CA ALA A 17 -27.97 -25.22 1.66
C ALA A 17 -27.44 -24.07 0.79
N ARG A 18 -28.28 -23.53 -0.09
CA ARG A 18 -27.93 -22.39 -0.94
C ARG A 18 -27.61 -21.14 -0.10
N ARG A 19 -28.42 -20.85 0.90
CA ARG A 19 -28.20 -19.72 1.81
C ARG A 19 -26.87 -19.84 2.57
N ARG A 20 -26.52 -21.05 3.01
CA ARG A 20 -25.24 -21.30 3.70
C ARG A 20 -24.04 -21.10 2.77
N ALA A 21 -24.15 -21.58 1.53
CA ALA A 21 -23.10 -21.40 0.52
C ALA A 21 -22.91 -19.92 0.18
N GLU A 22 -23.99 -19.17 -0.03
CA GLU A 22 -23.95 -17.73 -0.29
C GLU A 22 -23.35 -16.95 0.88
N SER A 23 -23.72 -17.29 2.11
CA SER A 23 -23.16 -16.68 3.33
C SER A 23 -21.66 -16.94 3.45
N GLY A 24 -21.20 -18.15 3.14
CA GLY A 24 -19.78 -18.50 3.15
C GLY A 24 -19.01 -17.70 2.11
N GLN A 25 -19.55 -17.55 0.92
CA GLN A 25 -18.94 -16.78 -0.16
C GLN A 25 -18.86 -15.30 0.19
N ARG A 26 -19.90 -14.72 0.77
CA ARG A 26 -19.89 -13.33 1.23
C ARG A 26 -18.82 -13.08 2.29
N ARG A 27 -18.62 -14.01 3.22
CA ARG A 27 -17.57 -13.92 4.24
C ARG A 27 -16.18 -13.96 3.62
N PHE A 28 -15.97 -14.82 2.64
CA PHE A 28 -14.71 -14.92 1.91
C PHE A 28 -14.41 -13.64 1.16
N ASP A 29 -15.37 -13.09 0.41
CA ASP A 29 -15.24 -11.84 -0.34
C ASP A 29 -14.94 -10.67 0.59
N THR A 30 -15.59 -10.61 1.76
CA THR A 30 -15.34 -9.58 2.76
C THR A 30 -13.92 -9.66 3.32
N ARG A 31 -13.38 -10.86 3.57
CA ARG A 31 -12.01 -11.06 4.04
C ARG A 31 -10.99 -10.62 3.01
N GLU A 32 -11.18 -11.00 1.74
CA GLU A 32 -10.30 -10.58 0.65
C GLU A 32 -10.29 -9.05 0.53
N TRP A 33 -11.45 -8.42 0.59
CA TRP A 33 -11.59 -6.97 0.52
C TRP A 33 -10.85 -6.29 1.68
N VAL A 34 -10.94 -6.82 2.89
CA VAL A 34 -10.23 -6.29 4.08
C VAL A 34 -8.73 -6.41 3.90
N VAL A 35 -8.22 -7.55 3.41
CA VAL A 35 -6.80 -7.77 3.16
C VAL A 35 -6.28 -6.79 2.10
N GLU A 36 -6.98 -6.67 0.98
CA GLU A 36 -6.62 -5.74 -0.10
C GLU A 36 -6.60 -4.29 0.40
N ARG A 37 -7.57 -3.91 1.20
CA ARG A 37 -7.64 -2.57 1.79
C ARG A 37 -6.47 -2.30 2.72
N ARG A 38 -6.09 -3.27 3.55
CA ARG A 38 -4.94 -3.15 4.46
C ARG A 38 -3.64 -3.00 3.69
N GLU A 39 -3.45 -3.79 2.65
CA GLU A 39 -2.27 -3.72 1.78
C GLU A 39 -2.17 -2.38 1.08
N ARG A 40 -3.29 -1.87 0.55
CA ARG A 40 -3.35 -0.56 -0.09
C ARG A 40 -3.02 0.55 0.91
N THR A 41 -3.57 0.49 2.11
CA THR A 41 -3.30 1.47 3.16
C THR A 41 -1.83 1.46 3.56
N ARG A 42 -1.24 0.29 3.74
CA ARG A 42 0.18 0.14 4.06
C ARG A 42 1.05 0.73 2.97
N HIS A 43 0.72 0.45 1.71
CA HIS A 43 1.46 0.98 0.56
C HIS A 43 1.40 2.51 0.51
N LEU A 44 0.21 3.09 0.75
CA LEU A 44 0.05 4.55 0.79
C LEU A 44 0.83 5.18 1.94
N ILE A 45 0.88 4.53 3.10
CA ILE A 45 1.68 5.00 4.24
C ILE A 45 3.17 5.01 3.88
N GLU A 46 3.66 3.94 3.24
CA GLU A 46 5.05 3.87 2.77
C GLU A 46 5.38 4.99 1.78
N LEU A 47 4.51 5.20 0.79
CA LEU A 47 4.69 6.27 -0.20
C LEU A 47 4.66 7.65 0.47
N GLY A 48 3.74 7.87 1.40
CA GLY A 48 3.67 9.10 2.18
C GLY A 48 4.93 9.35 3.00
N GLY A 49 5.49 8.30 3.57
CA GLY A 49 6.77 8.35 4.28
C GLY A 49 7.94 8.79 3.39
N LEU A 50 7.97 8.32 2.14
CA LEU A 50 8.99 8.73 1.17
C LEU A 50 8.88 10.22 0.81
N VAL A 51 7.66 10.70 0.61
CA VAL A 51 7.40 12.12 0.33
C VAL A 51 7.91 12.99 1.49
N GLN A 52 7.63 12.56 2.72
CA GLN A 52 8.07 13.26 3.92
C GLN A 52 9.60 13.27 4.06
N LYS A 53 10.26 12.14 3.84
CA LYS A 53 11.72 12.00 3.86
C LYS A 53 12.42 12.87 2.82
N SER A 54 11.79 13.09 1.67
CA SER A 54 12.36 13.91 0.60
C SER A 54 12.49 15.38 1.00
N GLY A 55 11.82 15.82 2.06
CA GLY A 55 11.75 17.21 2.48
C GLY A 55 10.75 18.04 1.70
N LEU A 56 10.03 17.44 0.75
CA LEU A 56 9.10 18.17 -0.11
C LEU A 56 7.91 18.73 0.70
N VAL A 57 7.47 18.02 1.72
CA VAL A 57 6.37 18.46 2.58
C VAL A 57 6.71 19.78 3.27
N GLU A 58 7.91 19.87 3.85
CA GLU A 58 8.38 21.08 4.51
C GLU A 58 8.59 22.23 3.54
N LEU A 59 9.17 21.96 2.37
CA LEU A 59 9.39 22.97 1.33
C LEU A 59 8.07 23.51 0.79
N ALA A 60 7.05 22.68 0.70
CA ALA A 60 5.72 23.08 0.25
C ALA A 60 4.89 23.74 1.36
N GLY A 61 5.43 23.85 2.59
CA GLY A 61 4.69 24.43 3.71
C GLY A 61 3.50 23.60 4.17
N ASP A 62 3.58 22.29 3.99
CA ASP A 62 2.51 21.33 4.32
C ASP A 62 1.21 21.61 3.54
N ASP A 63 1.30 22.25 2.38
CA ASP A 63 0.17 22.57 1.53
C ASP A 63 -0.08 21.43 0.54
N ARG A 64 -1.24 20.80 0.65
CA ARG A 64 -1.62 19.66 -0.21
C ARG A 64 -1.75 20.05 -1.67
N VAL A 65 -2.21 21.26 -1.95
CA VAL A 65 -2.36 21.75 -3.33
C VAL A 65 -1.00 21.88 -3.99
N THR A 66 -0.04 22.47 -3.29
CA THR A 66 1.33 22.62 -3.78
C THR A 66 2.01 21.26 -3.97
N LEU A 67 1.82 20.34 -3.01
CA LEU A 67 2.37 18.98 -3.11
C LEU A 67 1.81 18.24 -4.32
N TYR A 68 0.53 18.33 -4.56
CA TYR A 68 -0.10 17.68 -5.70
C TYR A 68 0.40 18.27 -7.02
N GLY A 69 0.52 19.58 -7.10
CA GLY A 69 1.09 20.26 -8.26
C GLY A 69 2.53 19.80 -8.55
N ALA A 70 3.36 19.66 -7.52
CA ALA A 70 4.71 19.15 -7.65
C ALA A 70 4.75 17.72 -8.17
N MET A 71 3.87 16.87 -7.68
CA MET A 71 3.75 15.48 -8.15
C MET A 71 3.28 15.40 -9.59
N LEU A 72 2.34 16.26 -9.99
CA LEU A 72 1.90 16.35 -11.38
C LEU A 72 3.03 16.78 -12.30
N ASP A 73 3.87 17.71 -11.86
CA ASP A 73 5.04 18.14 -12.60
C ASP A 73 6.04 17.00 -12.81
N LEU A 74 6.32 16.24 -11.75
CA LEU A 74 7.21 15.07 -11.82
C LEU A 74 6.61 13.99 -12.74
N ALA A 75 5.33 13.71 -12.61
CA ALA A 75 4.65 12.73 -13.46
C ALA A 75 4.68 13.13 -14.93
N GLY A 76 4.51 14.42 -15.21
CA GLY A 76 4.62 14.98 -16.56
C GLY A 76 5.99 14.76 -17.16
N ARG A 77 7.05 14.98 -16.40
CA ARG A 77 8.44 14.74 -16.85
C ARG A 77 8.70 13.26 -17.11
N ALA A 78 8.20 12.39 -16.24
CA ALA A 78 8.38 10.94 -16.38
C ALA A 78 7.66 10.38 -17.61
N GLY A 79 6.56 11.00 -18.04
CA GLY A 79 5.79 10.59 -19.21
C GLY A 79 6.27 11.16 -20.54
N ASP A 80 7.37 11.92 -20.57
CA ASP A 80 7.82 12.69 -21.74
C ASP A 80 8.86 11.91 -22.57
N GLY A 81 8.47 10.77 -23.11
CA GLY A 81 9.26 9.99 -24.07
C GLY A 81 10.64 9.59 -23.55
N ASP A 82 11.68 9.84 -24.35
CA ASP A 82 13.08 9.53 -24.01
C ASP A 82 13.58 10.35 -22.83
N ASP A 83 13.21 11.60 -22.73
CA ASP A 83 13.53 12.46 -21.58
C ASP A 83 12.93 11.91 -20.29
N GLY A 84 11.70 11.39 -20.37
CA GLY A 84 11.03 10.75 -19.24
C GLY A 84 11.75 9.48 -18.80
N ALA A 85 12.18 8.64 -19.74
CA ALA A 85 12.96 7.44 -19.45
C ALA A 85 14.29 7.78 -18.75
N ASN A 86 14.96 8.82 -19.22
CA ASN A 86 16.21 9.31 -18.63
C ASN A 86 15.99 9.86 -17.20
N ALA A 87 14.89 10.60 -17.01
CA ALA A 87 14.52 11.12 -15.69
C ALA A 87 14.25 9.98 -14.70
N LEU A 88 13.50 8.96 -15.11
CA LEU A 88 13.20 7.79 -14.27
C LEU A 88 14.47 7.05 -13.88
N ALA A 89 15.39 6.85 -14.81
CA ALA A 89 16.68 6.21 -14.55
C ALA A 89 17.53 7.01 -13.56
N LEU A 90 17.56 8.32 -13.71
CA LEU A 90 18.27 9.22 -12.80
C LEU A 90 17.65 9.18 -11.38
N TRP A 91 16.35 9.23 -11.28
CA TRP A 91 15.65 9.18 -10.00
C TRP A 91 15.89 7.85 -9.28
N LYS A 92 15.89 6.75 -10.03
CA LYS A 92 16.18 5.43 -9.47
C LYS A 92 17.57 5.38 -8.84
N ARG A 93 18.58 5.87 -9.53
CA ARG A 93 19.96 5.92 -9.03
C ARG A 93 20.09 6.81 -7.80
N ARG A 94 19.43 7.96 -7.83
CA ARG A 94 19.46 8.91 -6.72
C ARG A 94 18.74 8.36 -5.49
N GLY A 95 17.58 7.73 -5.68
CA GLY A 95 16.83 7.11 -4.60
C GLY A 95 17.59 5.95 -3.96
N LYS A 96 18.24 5.13 -4.77
CA LYS A 96 19.08 4.04 -4.26
C LYS A 96 20.22 4.56 -3.41
N ARG A 97 20.89 5.61 -3.84
CA ARG A 97 21.97 6.23 -3.07
C ARG A 97 21.47 6.78 -1.73
N ALA A 98 20.30 7.39 -1.72
CA ALA A 98 19.69 7.93 -0.51
C ALA A 98 19.36 6.81 0.49
N PHE A 99 18.79 5.69 0.04
CA PHE A 99 18.53 4.54 0.90
C PHE A 99 19.82 3.91 1.44
N ASP A 100 20.83 3.77 0.61
CA ASP A 100 22.13 3.23 1.02
C ASP A 100 22.79 4.14 2.07
N ALA A 101 22.72 5.45 1.90
CA ALA A 101 23.23 6.42 2.86
C ALA A 101 22.50 6.37 4.20
N GLU A 102 21.17 6.17 4.17
CA GLU A 102 20.37 6.00 5.39
C GLU A 102 20.75 4.72 6.13
N ALA A 103 20.97 3.63 5.41
CA ALA A 103 21.39 2.36 5.99
C ALA A 103 22.76 2.47 6.65
N GLU A 104 23.71 3.14 6.00
CA GLU A 104 25.04 3.41 6.56
C GLU A 104 24.96 4.29 7.81
N ALA A 105 24.16 5.35 7.77
CA ALA A 105 23.95 6.23 8.92
C ALA A 105 23.34 5.51 10.11
N ALA A 106 22.40 4.60 9.86
CA ALA A 106 21.78 3.76 10.90
C ALA A 106 22.81 2.83 11.53
N ASP A 107 23.65 2.17 10.72
CA ASP A 107 24.74 1.32 11.21
C ASP A 107 25.76 2.09 12.01
N THR A 108 26.16 3.26 11.53
CA THR A 108 27.11 4.13 12.24
C THR A 108 26.50 4.65 13.54
N GLY A 109 25.22 5.00 13.54
CA GLY A 109 24.51 5.43 14.74
C GLY A 109 24.39 4.32 15.78
N ALA A 110 24.11 3.10 15.37
CA ALA A 110 24.06 1.93 16.25
C ALA A 110 25.42 1.60 16.82
N SER A 111 26.48 1.71 16.03
CA SER A 111 27.86 1.49 16.49
C SER A 111 28.34 2.59 17.44
N ALA A 112 27.92 3.83 17.22
CA ALA A 112 28.29 4.96 18.08
C ALA A 112 27.61 4.90 19.45
N ASP A 113 26.40 4.35 19.54
CA ASP A 113 25.69 4.20 20.81
C ASP A 113 26.28 3.09 21.70
N ALA A 114 26.88 2.05 21.11
CA ALA A 114 27.43 0.93 21.84
C ALA A 114 28.56 1.29 22.81
N PRO A 115 29.54 2.14 22.46
CA PRO A 115 30.61 2.49 23.40
C PRO A 115 30.20 3.36 24.59
N ALA A 116 29.10 4.07 24.51
CA ALA A 116 28.66 4.98 25.55
C ALA A 116 28.14 4.29 26.81
N LYS A 117 27.93 2.98 26.76
CA LYS A 117 27.39 2.19 27.86
C LYS A 117 28.47 1.56 28.76
N GLU A 118 29.73 1.70 28.44
CA GLU A 118 30.85 1.10 29.18
C GLU A 118 31.35 1.93 30.36
N ASP A 119 30.87 3.14 30.49
CA ASP A 119 31.21 4.02 31.59
C ASP A 119 30.17 3.94 32.73
#